data_97f6e1a0f35eea0f356c85027fdda3f2
#
_entry.id   97f6e1a0f35eea0f356c85027fdda3f2
#
_cell.length_a   1.000
_cell.length_b   1.000
_cell.length_c   1.000
_cell.angle_alpha   90.00
_cell.angle_beta   90.00
_cell.angle_gamma   90.00
#
_symmetry.space_group_name_H-M   'P 1'
#
loop_
_entity.id
_entity.type
_entity.pdbx_description
1 polymer ?
#
loop_
_entity_poly.entity_id
_entity_poly.type
_entity_poly.pdbx_seq_one_letter_code
_entity_poly.pdbx_strand_id
1 'polypeptide(L)'
;MKKNHTRALLVGATLLAGVSGMAMSDGKDSILQSWFSQTTPGIDKVTTDLYQEECGSCHLAYQPGLLPAQSWEQIMGSLNDHFGENAELLQDDANTIRNFLLNNAAGRVNFGLPNKFMAAQKGKPFPLRITEMHYFRHEHDELGPDQVQNNPEVKSLSQCNRCHQGARQGLYDEHDVIIPGFGRWDD
;
A
#
# COMPACT_ATOMS: atom_id res chain seq x y z
N MET A 1 66.11 -27.75 -63.98
CA MET A 1 64.98 -28.53 -63.57
C MET A 1 64.59 -28.14 -62.15
N LYS A 2 63.72 -27.20 -61.95
CA LYS A 2 63.12 -26.86 -60.62
C LYS A 2 61.68 -26.48 -60.88
N LYS A 3 60.73 -27.27 -60.36
CA LYS A 3 59.28 -27.06 -60.39
C LYS A 3 58.89 -26.05 -59.32
N ASN A 4 58.33 -24.93 -59.70
CA ASN A 4 57.72 -23.98 -58.78
C ASN A 4 56.26 -24.36 -58.55
N HIS A 5 55.90 -24.66 -57.33
CA HIS A 5 54.53 -24.85 -56.91
C HIS A 5 54.00 -23.52 -56.37
N THR A 6 53.15 -22.89 -57.14
CA THR A 6 52.42 -21.70 -56.73
C THR A 6 51.24 -22.15 -55.83
N ARG A 7 51.29 -21.79 -54.53
CA ARG A 7 50.17 -21.96 -53.61
C ARG A 7 49.23 -20.76 -53.69
N ALA A 8 48.04 -21.01 -54.13
CA ALA A 8 46.94 -20.03 -54.11
C ALA A 8 46.44 -19.88 -52.67
N LEU A 9 46.48 -18.67 -52.12
CA LEU A 9 45.83 -18.28 -50.88
C LEU A 9 44.37 -17.94 -51.14
N LEU A 10 43.48 -18.77 -50.66
CA LEU A 10 42.06 -18.47 -50.58
C LEU A 10 41.83 -17.56 -49.38
N VAL A 11 41.47 -16.31 -49.66
CA VAL A 11 40.99 -15.38 -48.63
C VAL A 11 39.50 -15.66 -48.40
N GLY A 12 39.18 -16.30 -47.29
CA GLY A 12 37.81 -16.50 -46.87
C GLY A 12 37.26 -15.20 -46.24
N ALA A 13 36.32 -14.57 -46.93
CA ALA A 13 35.55 -13.47 -46.37
C ALA A 13 34.49 -14.03 -45.42
N THR A 14 34.71 -13.91 -44.11
CA THR A 14 33.71 -14.16 -43.09
C THR A 14 32.75 -12.98 -43.03
N LEU A 15 31.54 -13.19 -43.55
CA LEU A 15 30.38 -12.32 -43.33
C LEU A 15 29.95 -12.45 -41.86
N LEU A 16 30.24 -11.44 -41.07
CA LEU A 16 29.64 -11.25 -39.77
C LEU A 16 28.19 -10.77 -39.97
N ALA A 17 27.26 -11.71 -39.92
CA ALA A 17 25.84 -11.40 -39.81
C ALA A 17 25.62 -10.78 -38.40
N GLY A 18 25.42 -9.46 -38.34
CA GLY A 18 24.97 -8.75 -37.15
C GLY A 18 23.57 -9.24 -36.75
N VAL A 19 23.51 -10.08 -35.75
CA VAL A 19 22.25 -10.38 -35.08
C VAL A 19 21.90 -9.14 -34.26
N SER A 20 21.01 -8.29 -34.80
CA SER A 20 20.33 -7.26 -34.03
C SER A 20 19.49 -7.98 -32.98
N GLY A 21 20.02 -8.11 -31.78
CA GLY A 21 19.27 -8.57 -30.62
C GLY A 21 18.15 -7.59 -30.38
N MET A 22 16.94 -7.93 -30.80
CA MET A 22 15.74 -7.38 -30.21
C MET A 22 15.78 -7.77 -28.74
N ALA A 23 16.00 -6.80 -27.87
CA ALA A 23 15.78 -6.97 -26.46
C ALA A 23 14.28 -7.27 -26.27
N MET A 24 13.94 -8.55 -26.25
CA MET A 24 12.68 -8.99 -25.69
C MET A 24 12.76 -8.61 -24.21
N SER A 25 12.06 -7.53 -23.86
CA SER A 25 11.73 -7.22 -22.48
C SER A 25 10.98 -8.44 -21.95
N ASP A 26 11.68 -9.24 -21.17
CA ASP A 26 11.17 -10.49 -20.63
C ASP A 26 10.00 -10.15 -19.70
N GLY A 27 8.79 -10.53 -20.12
CA GLY A 27 7.60 -10.51 -19.29
C GLY A 27 7.71 -11.35 -18.01
N LYS A 28 8.86 -11.97 -17.77
CA LYS A 28 9.20 -12.71 -16.55
C LYS A 28 9.50 -11.79 -15.37
N ASP A 29 10.10 -10.60 -15.62
CA ASP A 29 10.40 -9.65 -14.54
C ASP A 29 9.13 -9.06 -13.95
N SER A 30 8.11 -8.84 -14.76
CA SER A 30 6.81 -8.35 -14.29
C SER A 30 6.04 -9.40 -13.47
N ILE A 31 6.19 -10.69 -13.82
CA ILE A 31 5.56 -11.79 -13.06
C ILE A 31 6.29 -12.00 -11.74
N LEU A 32 7.61 -11.97 -11.72
CA LEU A 32 8.39 -12.06 -10.49
C LEU A 32 8.13 -10.85 -9.57
N GLN A 33 8.09 -9.64 -10.09
CA GLN A 33 7.71 -8.46 -9.32
C GLN A 33 6.30 -8.57 -8.74
N SER A 34 5.33 -9.15 -9.48
CA SER A 34 3.99 -9.37 -8.95
C SER A 34 3.98 -10.42 -7.83
N TRP A 35 4.83 -11.42 -7.88
CA TRP A 35 4.98 -12.43 -6.82
C TRP A 35 5.64 -11.85 -5.56
N PHE A 36 6.65 -11.02 -5.71
CA PHE A 36 7.29 -10.34 -4.57
C PHE A 36 6.41 -9.24 -3.98
N SER A 37 5.59 -8.56 -4.78
CA SER A 37 4.62 -7.57 -4.25
C SER A 37 3.44 -8.22 -3.52
N GLN A 38 3.17 -9.52 -3.74
CA GLN A 38 2.15 -10.27 -3.01
C GLN A 38 2.58 -10.68 -1.60
N THR A 39 3.86 -10.63 -1.29
CA THR A 39 4.42 -11.02 0.01
C THR A 39 4.63 -9.84 0.96
N THR A 40 4.50 -8.61 0.48
CA THR A 40 4.59 -7.43 1.35
C THR A 40 3.22 -7.15 1.94
N PRO A 41 3.02 -7.28 3.26
CA PRO A 41 1.76 -6.92 3.91
C PRO A 41 1.59 -5.40 3.88
N GLY A 42 0.96 -4.91 2.83
CA GLY A 42 0.78 -3.48 2.61
C GLY A 42 -0.46 -3.15 1.81
N ILE A 43 -0.70 -1.88 1.69
CA ILE A 43 -1.72 -1.28 0.84
C ILE A 43 -1.01 -0.38 -0.16
N ASP A 44 -1.46 -0.37 -1.41
CA ASP A 44 -0.95 0.59 -2.38
C ASP A 44 -1.00 2.00 -1.81
N LYS A 45 0.14 2.70 -1.89
CA LYS A 45 0.23 4.12 -1.55
C LYS A 45 -0.53 4.92 -2.60
N VAL A 46 -1.85 4.91 -2.50
CA VAL A 46 -2.70 5.76 -3.32
C VAL A 46 -3.01 7.02 -2.54
N THR A 47 -2.53 8.15 -3.04
CA THR A 47 -2.76 9.45 -2.41
C THR A 47 -2.81 10.56 -3.45
N THR A 48 -3.44 11.67 -3.08
CA THR A 48 -3.36 12.94 -3.80
C THR A 48 -2.89 14.02 -2.83
N ASP A 49 -2.28 15.08 -3.34
CA ASP A 49 -1.81 16.18 -2.49
C ASP A 49 -2.99 16.79 -1.70
N LEU A 50 -4.12 17.02 -2.36
CA LEU A 50 -5.34 17.52 -1.73
C LEU A 50 -5.80 16.62 -0.56
N TYR A 51 -5.84 15.28 -0.77
CA TYR A 51 -6.23 14.35 0.29
C TYR A 51 -5.25 14.35 1.47
N GLN A 52 -3.95 14.44 1.19
CA GLN A 52 -2.92 14.52 2.22
C GLN A 52 -3.00 15.82 3.01
N GLU A 53 -3.26 16.94 2.36
CA GLU A 53 -3.36 18.25 2.98
C GLU A 53 -4.60 18.34 3.86
N GLU A 54 -5.77 18.02 3.33
CA GLU A 54 -7.04 18.19 4.04
C GLU A 54 -7.24 17.14 5.14
N CYS A 55 -7.02 15.86 4.86
CA CYS A 55 -7.27 14.79 5.82
C CYS A 55 -6.04 14.43 6.67
N GLY A 56 -4.84 14.81 6.23
CA GLY A 56 -3.58 14.54 6.93
C GLY A 56 -3.20 15.57 7.98
N SER A 57 -3.95 16.65 8.15
CA SER A 57 -3.65 17.76 9.06
C SER A 57 -3.81 17.38 10.54
N CYS A 58 -4.77 16.49 10.89
CA CYS A 58 -5.07 16.10 12.26
C CYS A 58 -4.54 14.71 12.63
N HIS A 59 -4.59 13.77 11.70
CA HIS A 59 -4.09 12.41 11.87
C HIS A 59 -3.50 11.89 10.54
N LEU A 60 -3.05 10.64 10.49
CA LEU A 60 -2.63 10.01 9.25
C LEU A 60 -3.76 10.07 8.22
N ALA A 61 -3.51 10.61 7.02
CA ALA A 61 -4.40 10.41 5.88
C ALA A 61 -4.38 8.91 5.53
N TYR A 62 -5.40 8.18 5.96
CA TYR A 62 -5.44 6.73 5.84
C TYR A 62 -5.54 6.30 4.38
N GLN A 63 -4.88 5.18 4.03
CA GLN A 63 -5.04 4.62 2.70
C GLN A 63 -6.52 4.23 2.46
N PRO A 64 -7.10 4.62 1.31
CA PRO A 64 -8.51 4.34 1.01
C PRO A 64 -8.89 2.87 1.11
N GLY A 65 -7.92 1.97 0.82
CA GLY A 65 -8.10 0.51 0.91
C GLY A 65 -8.29 -0.06 2.32
N LEU A 66 -8.26 0.76 3.38
CA LEU A 66 -8.52 0.31 4.76
C LEU A 66 -10.02 0.23 5.09
N LEU A 67 -10.88 0.91 4.34
CA LEU A 67 -12.33 0.87 4.50
C LEU A 67 -13.04 0.62 3.17
N PRO A 68 -14.22 0.00 3.18
CA PRO A 68 -15.04 -0.16 1.99
C PRO A 68 -15.67 1.16 1.55
N ALA A 69 -16.05 1.24 0.28
CA ALA A 69 -16.63 2.44 -0.32
C ALA A 69 -17.84 2.99 0.45
N GLN A 70 -18.71 2.11 0.97
CA GLN A 70 -19.88 2.55 1.74
C GLN A 70 -19.52 3.25 3.05
N SER A 71 -18.42 2.86 3.73
CA SER A 71 -17.94 3.54 4.94
C SER A 71 -17.37 4.92 4.59
N TRP A 72 -16.57 5.00 3.52
CA TRP A 72 -16.08 6.29 3.03
C TRP A 72 -17.19 7.23 2.61
N GLU A 73 -18.24 6.71 1.96
CA GLU A 73 -19.43 7.48 1.59
C GLU A 73 -20.10 8.12 2.80
N GLN A 74 -20.30 7.33 3.87
CA GLN A 74 -20.92 7.82 5.10
C GLN A 74 -20.04 8.85 5.81
N ILE A 75 -18.72 8.60 5.89
CA ILE A 75 -17.75 9.55 6.48
C ILE A 75 -17.79 10.88 5.73
N MET A 76 -17.70 10.84 4.40
CA MET A 76 -17.74 12.05 3.57
C MET A 76 -19.10 12.77 3.59
N GLY A 77 -20.17 12.06 3.93
CA GLY A 77 -21.51 12.63 4.10
C GLY A 77 -21.76 13.27 5.48
N SER A 78 -20.83 13.13 6.43
CA SER A 78 -20.97 13.59 7.82
C SER A 78 -19.74 14.33 8.35
N LEU A 79 -19.04 15.06 7.49
CA LEU A 79 -17.80 15.78 7.87
C LEU A 79 -18.07 16.89 8.92
N ASN A 80 -19.27 17.42 9.01
CA ASN A 80 -19.67 18.35 10.07
C ASN A 80 -19.70 17.73 11.47
N ASP A 81 -19.72 16.41 11.55
CA ASP A 81 -19.58 15.62 12.78
C ASP A 81 -18.63 14.43 12.53
N HIS A 82 -17.37 14.73 12.26
CA HIS A 82 -16.35 13.73 12.03
C HIS A 82 -15.86 13.15 13.37
N PHE A 83 -16.66 12.24 13.92
CA PHE A 83 -16.37 11.61 15.22
C PHE A 83 -16.28 12.59 16.40
N GLY A 84 -17.07 13.65 16.37
CA GLY A 84 -17.13 14.69 17.39
C GLY A 84 -16.39 15.98 17.02
N GLU A 85 -15.70 16.00 15.89
CA GLU A 85 -14.95 17.16 15.39
C GLU A 85 -15.57 17.65 14.06
N ASN A 86 -15.46 18.94 13.77
CA ASN A 86 -15.84 19.49 12.47
C ASN A 86 -14.67 19.37 11.49
N ALA A 87 -14.85 18.61 10.42
CA ALA A 87 -13.92 18.43 9.32
C ALA A 87 -14.52 18.85 7.97
N GLU A 88 -15.45 19.83 7.96
CA GLU A 88 -16.06 20.33 6.73
C GLU A 88 -15.03 20.92 5.78
N LEU A 89 -15.20 20.65 4.51
CA LEU A 89 -14.36 21.11 3.41
C LEU A 89 -15.16 22.00 2.46
N LEU A 90 -14.48 22.71 1.60
CA LEU A 90 -15.11 23.32 0.43
C LEU A 90 -15.76 22.23 -0.42
N GLN A 91 -16.92 22.51 -1.00
CA GLN A 91 -17.74 21.50 -1.69
C GLN A 91 -16.99 20.79 -2.84
N ASP A 92 -16.16 21.52 -3.60
CA ASP A 92 -15.40 20.96 -4.72
C ASP A 92 -14.29 20.03 -4.23
N ASP A 93 -13.63 20.38 -3.13
CA ASP A 93 -12.59 19.55 -2.49
C ASP A 93 -13.21 18.30 -1.87
N ALA A 94 -14.34 18.44 -1.18
CA ALA A 94 -15.08 17.32 -0.63
C ALA A 94 -15.52 16.32 -1.72
N ASN A 95 -16.00 16.80 -2.86
CA ASN A 95 -16.39 15.97 -4.00
C ASN A 95 -15.18 15.26 -4.62
N THR A 96 -14.06 15.96 -4.75
CA THR A 96 -12.80 15.41 -5.30
C THR A 96 -12.26 14.31 -4.40
N ILE A 97 -12.17 14.57 -3.09
CA ILE A 97 -11.70 13.60 -2.09
C ILE A 97 -12.66 12.40 -1.99
N ARG A 98 -13.97 12.64 -1.97
CA ARG A 98 -14.96 11.57 -1.97
C ARG A 98 -14.77 10.62 -3.15
N ASN A 99 -14.66 11.15 -4.37
CA ASN A 99 -14.47 10.34 -5.56
C ASN A 99 -13.15 9.55 -5.50
N PHE A 100 -12.07 10.18 -5.03
CA PHE A 100 -10.78 9.53 -4.80
C PHE A 100 -10.92 8.35 -3.82
N LEU A 101 -11.53 8.55 -2.66
CA LEU A 101 -11.74 7.52 -1.64
C LEU A 101 -12.58 6.35 -2.16
N LEU A 102 -13.71 6.63 -2.82
CA LEU A 102 -14.60 5.60 -3.34
C LEU A 102 -13.95 4.74 -4.44
N ASN A 103 -13.13 5.36 -5.29
CA ASN A 103 -12.46 4.65 -6.38
C ASN A 103 -11.32 3.75 -5.91
N ASN A 104 -10.73 4.05 -4.74
CA ASN A 104 -9.59 3.33 -4.18
C ASN A 104 -9.94 2.55 -2.89
N ALA A 105 -11.20 2.43 -2.54
CA ALA A 105 -11.69 1.76 -1.33
C ALA A 105 -11.38 0.26 -1.31
N ALA A 106 -11.42 -0.35 -0.12
CA ALA A 106 -11.36 -1.79 0.04
C ALA A 106 -12.45 -2.51 -0.79
N GLY A 107 -12.11 -3.69 -1.32
CA GLY A 107 -12.98 -4.46 -2.22
C GLY A 107 -12.83 -4.09 -3.71
N ARG A 108 -12.03 -3.08 -4.05
CA ARG A 108 -11.67 -2.78 -5.45
C ARG A 108 -10.57 -3.70 -5.98
N VAL A 109 -9.75 -4.23 -5.09
CA VAL A 109 -8.69 -5.22 -5.38
C VAL A 109 -8.88 -6.46 -4.53
N ASN A 110 -8.43 -7.62 -5.03
CA ASN A 110 -8.59 -8.92 -4.36
C ASN A 110 -7.25 -9.47 -3.82
N PHE A 111 -6.33 -8.60 -3.45
CA PHE A 111 -5.04 -8.98 -2.88
C PHE A 111 -4.62 -8.01 -1.76
N GLY A 112 -3.58 -8.40 -1.03
CA GLY A 112 -3.00 -7.58 0.02
C GLY A 112 -3.92 -7.35 1.23
N LEU A 113 -3.58 -6.35 2.00
CA LEU A 113 -4.26 -5.98 3.23
C LEU A 113 -5.74 -5.59 3.02
N PRO A 114 -6.15 -4.85 1.97
CA PRO A 114 -7.55 -4.55 1.70
C PRO A 114 -8.43 -5.81 1.58
N ASN A 115 -7.90 -6.87 0.97
CA ASN A 115 -8.63 -8.13 0.84
C ASN A 115 -8.79 -8.85 2.19
N LYS A 116 -7.78 -8.82 3.06
CA LYS A 116 -7.86 -9.36 4.43
C LYS A 116 -8.96 -8.66 5.23
N PHE A 117 -9.02 -7.32 5.18
CA PHE A 117 -10.06 -6.53 5.82
C PHE A 117 -11.46 -6.93 5.34
N MET A 118 -11.67 -7.03 4.04
CA MET A 118 -12.96 -7.41 3.45
C MET A 118 -13.35 -8.84 3.78
N ALA A 119 -12.41 -9.78 3.72
CA ALA A 119 -12.66 -11.19 4.03
C ALA A 119 -13.07 -11.42 5.49
N ALA A 120 -12.38 -10.77 6.44
CA ALA A 120 -12.69 -10.86 7.87
C ALA A 120 -14.02 -10.17 8.24
N GLN A 121 -14.50 -9.24 7.42
CA GLN A 121 -15.74 -8.50 7.63
C GLN A 121 -16.96 -9.20 6.98
N LYS A 122 -16.75 -10.28 6.23
CA LYS A 122 -17.83 -10.97 5.51
C LYS A 122 -18.99 -11.36 6.45
N GLY A 123 -20.20 -10.94 6.08
CA GLY A 123 -21.42 -11.20 6.85
C GLY A 123 -21.61 -10.34 8.09
N LYS A 124 -20.78 -9.30 8.28
CA LYS A 124 -20.87 -8.33 9.38
C LYS A 124 -21.10 -6.92 8.83
N PRO A 125 -21.70 -6.01 9.62
CA PRO A 125 -21.80 -4.60 9.23
C PRO A 125 -20.43 -3.98 9.04
N PHE A 126 -20.31 -3.05 8.11
CA PHE A 126 -19.08 -2.28 7.95
C PHE A 126 -19.09 -1.06 8.88
N PRO A 127 -18.10 -0.94 9.77
CA PRO A 127 -17.98 0.20 10.67
C PRO A 127 -17.42 1.43 9.92
N LEU A 128 -17.54 2.61 10.55
CA LEU A 128 -16.92 3.83 10.06
C LEU A 128 -15.47 4.00 10.52
N ARG A 129 -15.10 3.34 11.62
CA ARG A 129 -13.73 3.39 12.15
C ARG A 129 -12.93 2.18 11.68
N ILE A 130 -11.74 2.43 11.15
CA ILE A 130 -10.79 1.36 10.78
C ILE A 130 -10.49 0.46 11.98
N THR A 131 -10.36 1.05 13.17
CA THR A 131 -10.09 0.36 14.44
C THR A 131 -11.23 -0.56 14.90
N GLU A 132 -12.41 -0.46 14.30
CA GLU A 132 -13.55 -1.32 14.57
C GLU A 132 -13.71 -2.46 13.55
N MET A 133 -12.93 -2.44 12.46
CA MET A 133 -12.89 -3.53 11.50
C MET A 133 -12.41 -4.82 12.19
N HIS A 134 -13.04 -5.94 11.85
CA HIS A 134 -12.76 -7.21 12.54
C HIS A 134 -11.31 -7.67 12.38
N TYR A 135 -10.73 -7.50 11.19
CA TYR A 135 -9.31 -7.81 10.96
C TYR A 135 -8.41 -6.95 11.83
N PHE A 136 -8.63 -5.62 11.86
CA PHE A 136 -7.88 -4.71 12.70
C PHE A 136 -7.91 -5.13 14.19
N ARG A 137 -9.09 -5.43 14.71
CA ARG A 137 -9.25 -5.82 16.13
C ARG A 137 -8.54 -7.12 16.46
N HIS A 138 -8.47 -8.06 15.52
CA HIS A 138 -7.76 -9.31 15.69
C HIS A 138 -6.25 -9.11 15.76
N GLU A 139 -5.69 -8.30 14.86
CA GLU A 139 -4.24 -8.02 14.80
C GLU A 139 -3.74 -7.11 15.95
N HIS A 140 -4.64 -6.56 16.76
CA HIS A 140 -4.30 -5.62 17.84
C HIS A 140 -4.89 -6.04 19.20
N ASP A 141 -5.40 -7.26 19.33
CA ASP A 141 -6.09 -7.71 20.55
C ASP A 141 -5.15 -7.97 21.75
N GLU A 142 -3.86 -8.16 21.50
CA GLU A 142 -2.83 -8.34 22.52
C GLU A 142 -2.29 -7.03 23.12
N LEU A 143 -2.62 -5.87 22.51
CA LEU A 143 -2.13 -4.57 22.98
C LEU A 143 -2.87 -4.12 24.24
N GLY A 144 -2.12 -3.95 25.32
CA GLY A 144 -2.66 -3.45 26.59
C GLY A 144 -2.79 -1.92 26.66
N PRO A 145 -3.55 -1.41 27.66
CA PRO A 145 -3.75 0.03 27.86
C PRO A 145 -2.45 0.83 27.99
N ASP A 146 -1.41 0.27 28.59
CA ASP A 146 -0.14 0.97 28.82
C ASP A 146 0.65 1.19 27.53
N GLN A 147 0.44 0.32 26.53
CA GLN A 147 1.06 0.47 25.21
C GLN A 147 0.33 1.48 24.34
N VAL A 148 -0.95 1.75 24.60
CA VAL A 148 -1.81 2.58 23.75
C VAL A 148 -2.38 3.79 24.51
N GLN A 149 -3.46 3.62 25.29
CA GLN A 149 -4.21 4.75 25.88
C GLN A 149 -3.41 5.53 26.93
N ASN A 150 -2.65 4.82 27.76
CA ASN A 150 -1.80 5.40 28.80
C ASN A 150 -0.43 5.84 28.26
N ASN A 151 -0.10 5.48 27.02
CA ASN A 151 1.15 5.87 26.38
C ASN A 151 1.02 7.28 25.82
N PRO A 152 1.76 8.29 26.33
CA PRO A 152 1.63 9.67 25.90
C PRO A 152 2.07 9.91 24.45
N GLU A 153 2.87 8.98 23.89
CA GLU A 153 3.35 9.06 22.50
C GLU A 153 2.40 8.37 21.50
N VAL A 154 1.49 7.51 21.97
CA VAL A 154 0.53 6.78 21.12
C VAL A 154 -0.88 7.31 21.29
N LYS A 155 -1.45 7.24 22.50
CA LYS A 155 -2.77 7.71 22.92
C LYS A 155 -3.96 6.96 22.31
N SER A 156 -3.88 6.53 21.06
CA SER A 156 -4.99 5.90 20.34
C SER A 156 -4.49 4.95 19.25
N LEU A 157 -5.20 3.85 19.05
CA LEU A 157 -4.98 2.93 17.93
C LEU A 157 -5.24 3.56 16.54
N SER A 158 -5.87 4.74 16.50
CA SER A 158 -6.00 5.51 15.25
C SER A 158 -4.71 6.20 14.82
N GLN A 159 -3.68 6.23 15.67
CA GLN A 159 -2.37 6.80 15.38
C GLN A 159 -1.41 5.74 14.81
N CYS A 160 -1.80 5.08 13.71
CA CYS A 160 -1.07 3.96 13.12
C CYS A 160 0.43 4.21 12.93
N ASN A 161 0.79 5.42 12.51
CA ASN A 161 2.17 5.83 12.26
C ASN A 161 3.02 6.01 13.55
N ARG A 162 2.42 5.84 14.74
CA ARG A 162 3.19 5.84 15.99
C ARG A 162 3.91 4.51 16.20
N CYS A 163 3.31 3.42 15.76
CA CYS A 163 3.86 2.08 15.85
C CYS A 163 4.35 1.54 14.50
N HIS A 164 3.58 1.74 13.43
CA HIS A 164 3.95 1.35 12.07
C HIS A 164 4.73 2.46 11.38
N GLN A 165 6.06 2.36 11.36
CA GLN A 165 6.94 3.38 10.81
C GLN A 165 6.69 3.64 9.32
N GLY A 166 6.26 2.60 8.60
CA GLY A 166 5.92 2.66 7.17
C GLY A 166 4.47 3.02 6.85
N ALA A 167 3.63 3.35 7.85
CA ALA A 167 2.18 3.58 7.64
C ALA A 167 1.85 4.64 6.59
N ARG A 168 2.65 5.72 6.51
CA ARG A 168 2.48 6.76 5.48
C ARG A 168 2.72 6.25 4.05
N GLN A 169 3.46 5.16 3.90
CA GLN A 169 3.74 4.47 2.66
C GLN A 169 2.82 3.27 2.40
N GLY A 170 1.86 3.02 3.31
CA GLY A 170 0.97 1.86 3.24
C GLY A 170 1.60 0.56 3.71
N LEU A 171 2.73 0.62 4.42
CA LEU A 171 3.44 -0.54 4.95
C LEU A 171 3.00 -0.81 6.40
N TYR A 172 2.52 -2.03 6.65
CA TYR A 172 1.98 -2.47 7.93
C TYR A 172 2.50 -3.87 8.30
N ASP A 173 3.79 -4.11 8.03
CA ASP A 173 4.45 -5.37 8.42
C ASP A 173 4.57 -5.41 9.95
N GLU A 174 4.16 -6.51 10.56
CA GLU A 174 4.25 -6.72 12.02
C GLU A 174 5.69 -6.71 12.52
N HIS A 175 6.62 -7.23 11.71
CA HIS A 175 8.05 -7.26 12.03
C HIS A 175 8.70 -5.86 12.08
N ASP A 176 8.04 -4.84 11.52
CA ASP A 176 8.51 -3.46 11.52
C ASP A 176 7.83 -2.60 12.59
N VAL A 177 7.01 -3.20 13.45
CA VAL A 177 6.31 -2.50 14.52
C VAL A 177 7.27 -2.13 15.64
N ILE A 178 7.26 -0.85 16.02
CA ILE A 178 8.00 -0.32 17.17
C ILE A 178 7.02 0.48 18.04
N ILE A 179 6.75 0.00 19.24
CA ILE A 179 5.88 0.70 20.17
C ILE A 179 6.73 1.69 21.00
N PRO A 180 6.43 3.00 20.94
CA PRO A 180 7.15 4.00 21.74
C PRO A 180 7.22 3.62 23.21
N GLY A 181 8.42 3.64 23.80
CA GLY A 181 8.66 3.26 25.18
C GLY A 181 8.68 1.76 25.49
N PHE A 182 8.28 0.90 24.55
CA PHE A 182 8.26 -0.57 24.73
C PHE A 182 9.22 -1.28 23.78
N GLY A 183 9.62 -0.66 22.66
CA GLY A 183 10.56 -1.24 21.72
C GLY A 183 9.88 -1.95 20.54
N ARG A 184 10.62 -2.89 19.91
CA ARG A 184 10.09 -3.72 18.83
C ARG A 184 9.03 -4.67 19.35
N TRP A 185 7.95 -4.81 18.61
CA TRP A 185 6.93 -5.82 18.89
C TRP A 185 7.44 -7.18 18.42
N ASP A 186 7.45 -8.17 19.31
CA ASP A 186 7.77 -9.57 19.02
C ASP A 186 6.58 -10.41 19.51
N ASP A 187 5.87 -11.07 18.59
CA ASP A 187 4.85 -12.11 18.87
C ASP A 187 5.50 -13.45 19.19
#